data_f0fc2bd87d2f0d555ea02d2ff8280baa
#
_entry.id   f0fc2bd87d2f0d555ea02d2ff8280baa
#
_cell.length_a   1.000
_cell.length_b   1.000
_cell.length_c   1.000
_cell.angle_alpha   90.00
_cell.angle_beta   90.00
_cell.angle_gamma   90.00
#
_symmetry.space_group_name_H-M   'P 1'
#
loop_
_entity.id
_entity.type
_entity.pdbx_description
1 polymer ?
#
loop_
_entity_poly.entity_id
_entity_poly.type
_entity_poly.pdbx_seq_one_letter_code
_entity_poly.pdbx_strand_id
1 'polypeptide(L)'
;PDIDRAWAAVKFAARPRIHVFLATSDIHLKYKLRITREECLAQAQEAVRHAKSLCDDIQFSPEDATRTDIPFLCQVVEAVIAAGATTVNIPDTVGYSMPEEYGHLVRTLRENVRGIENVTISTHCHNDLGLAVANSLAGVQNGARQVECTINGIGERAGNASLEEIAMTMRVRADRYPYQTAIAGEQIFASSQMLAEITGVPVQPNKAITGRNAFAHEAGIHQDGMLKNPLTYEIMTPQSVGVPDSRLVLGKHSGRHALALRCEQLGHKFERRELDEIYRKFVILADRIKRVQDSHLIGLIQSATNGADMSDVVAARKIGPQSTTAMRFPRTAAAATAAAHESAANHIAPNSSLTSGQNSGQSTVAIPFPDRRSDHEDYLWGV
;
A
#
# COMPACT_ATOMS: atom_id res chain seq x y z
N PRO A 1 -14.54 -27.12 10.27
CA PRO A 1 -13.64 -27.58 9.19
C PRO A 1 -12.65 -26.50 8.76
N ASP A 2 -13.12 -25.26 8.45
CA ASP A 2 -12.25 -24.18 7.89
C ASP A 2 -11.24 -23.70 8.93
N ILE A 3 -11.67 -23.48 10.16
CA ILE A 3 -10.81 -23.09 11.29
C ILE A 3 -9.74 -24.17 11.56
N ASP A 4 -10.12 -25.46 11.56
CA ASP A 4 -9.16 -26.56 11.74
C ASP A 4 -8.14 -26.62 10.61
N ARG A 5 -8.58 -26.30 9.37
CA ARG A 5 -7.68 -26.25 8.21
C ARG A 5 -6.71 -25.06 8.31
N ALA A 6 -7.21 -23.90 8.71
CA ALA A 6 -6.37 -22.73 8.98
C ALA A 6 -5.34 -23.03 10.07
N TRP A 7 -5.78 -23.62 11.18
CA TRP A 7 -4.87 -24.03 12.26
C TRP A 7 -3.80 -25.01 11.78
N ALA A 8 -4.19 -26.02 11.01
CA ALA A 8 -3.23 -26.98 10.46
C ALA A 8 -2.14 -26.32 9.63
N ALA A 9 -2.45 -25.23 8.96
CA ALA A 9 -1.49 -24.48 8.15
C ALA A 9 -0.57 -23.59 9.01
N VAL A 10 -1.09 -22.93 10.06
CA VAL A 10 -0.34 -21.88 10.79
C VAL A 10 0.27 -22.36 12.11
N LYS A 11 -0.10 -23.52 12.64
CA LYS A 11 0.32 -24.02 13.97
C LYS A 11 1.83 -24.13 14.18
N PHE A 12 2.62 -24.14 13.11
CA PHE A 12 4.09 -24.19 13.18
C PHE A 12 4.76 -22.81 13.16
N ALA A 13 3.99 -21.74 12.99
CA ALA A 13 4.50 -20.38 13.05
C ALA A 13 4.91 -20.03 14.48
N ALA A 14 5.92 -19.17 14.63
CA ALA A 14 6.37 -18.71 15.95
C ALA A 14 5.27 -17.92 16.69
N ARG A 15 4.42 -17.22 15.95
CA ARG A 15 3.28 -16.45 16.46
C ARG A 15 2.08 -16.65 15.53
N PRO A 16 1.35 -17.78 15.69
CA PRO A 16 0.21 -18.06 14.85
C PRO A 16 -0.99 -17.17 15.25
N ARG A 17 -1.76 -16.71 14.26
CA ARG A 17 -3.05 -16.05 14.45
C ARG A 17 -4.09 -16.74 13.59
N ILE A 18 -5.28 -16.97 14.13
CA ILE A 18 -6.44 -17.41 13.36
C ILE A 18 -7.36 -16.21 13.17
N HIS A 19 -7.69 -15.91 11.92
CA HIS A 19 -8.67 -14.89 11.55
C HIS A 19 -9.99 -15.56 11.19
N VAL A 20 -11.05 -15.18 11.91
CA VAL A 20 -12.43 -15.63 11.70
C VAL A 20 -13.26 -14.43 11.26
N PHE A 21 -14.16 -14.61 10.32
CA PHE A 21 -15.08 -13.56 9.91
C PHE A 21 -16.49 -14.11 9.67
N LEU A 22 -17.49 -13.27 9.89
CA LEU A 22 -18.89 -13.53 9.59
C LEU A 22 -19.56 -12.20 9.25
N ALA A 23 -20.37 -12.17 8.20
CA ALA A 23 -21.09 -10.95 7.83
C ALA A 23 -22.21 -10.66 8.82
N THR A 24 -22.35 -9.37 9.17
CA THR A 24 -23.29 -8.93 10.22
C THR A 24 -24.34 -7.94 9.74
N SER A 25 -24.19 -7.33 8.56
CA SER A 25 -25.20 -6.41 8.02
C SER A 25 -26.46 -7.14 7.59
N ASP A 26 -27.61 -6.52 7.79
CA ASP A 26 -28.91 -7.08 7.42
C ASP A 26 -29.00 -7.52 5.97
N ILE A 27 -28.34 -6.80 5.06
CA ILE A 27 -28.30 -7.16 3.65
C ILE A 27 -27.58 -8.49 3.43
N HIS A 28 -26.45 -8.73 4.14
CA HIS A 28 -25.72 -9.98 4.06
C HIS A 28 -26.45 -11.12 4.79
N LEU A 29 -27.01 -10.84 5.95
CA LEU A 29 -27.80 -11.84 6.68
C LEU A 29 -28.97 -12.34 5.84
N LYS A 30 -29.70 -11.42 5.19
CA LYS A 30 -30.88 -11.75 4.38
C LYS A 30 -30.54 -12.45 3.08
N TYR A 31 -29.59 -11.94 2.29
CA TYR A 31 -29.39 -12.36 0.91
C TYR A 31 -28.22 -13.34 0.72
N LYS A 32 -27.16 -13.18 1.48
CA LYS A 32 -25.94 -14.01 1.40
C LYS A 32 -26.03 -15.23 2.31
N LEU A 33 -26.28 -15.05 3.60
CA LEU A 33 -26.22 -16.09 4.61
C LEU A 33 -27.57 -16.76 4.85
N ARG A 34 -28.68 -16.01 4.72
CA ARG A 34 -30.04 -16.46 5.00
C ARG A 34 -30.22 -16.95 6.44
N ILE A 35 -29.69 -16.20 7.38
CA ILE A 35 -29.76 -16.45 8.83
C ILE A 35 -30.32 -15.23 9.54
N THR A 36 -30.80 -15.45 10.79
CA THR A 36 -31.24 -14.37 11.67
C THR A 36 -30.06 -13.70 12.37
N ARG A 37 -30.29 -12.55 13.04
CA ARG A 37 -29.27 -11.89 13.88
C ARG A 37 -28.86 -12.77 15.05
N GLU A 38 -29.78 -13.52 15.65
CA GLU A 38 -29.55 -14.46 16.76
C GLU A 38 -28.66 -15.62 16.32
N GLU A 39 -28.93 -16.21 15.14
CA GLU A 39 -28.10 -17.25 14.55
C GLU A 39 -26.70 -16.74 14.21
N CYS A 40 -26.59 -15.52 13.66
CA CYS A 40 -25.31 -14.86 13.38
C CYS A 40 -24.48 -14.70 14.65
N LEU A 41 -25.09 -14.19 15.72
CA LEU A 41 -24.43 -14.01 17.03
C LEU A 41 -23.93 -15.34 17.60
N ALA A 42 -24.76 -16.37 17.58
CA ALA A 42 -24.40 -17.71 18.04
C ALA A 42 -23.25 -18.32 17.23
N GLN A 43 -23.28 -18.20 15.90
CA GLN A 43 -22.24 -18.71 15.01
C GLN A 43 -20.92 -17.97 15.21
N ALA A 44 -20.94 -16.62 15.35
CA ALA A 44 -19.75 -15.84 15.61
C ALA A 44 -19.06 -16.25 16.93
N GLN A 45 -19.84 -16.38 18.02
CA GLN A 45 -19.34 -16.85 19.31
C GLN A 45 -18.74 -18.25 19.24
N GLU A 46 -19.43 -19.19 18.60
CA GLU A 46 -18.95 -20.56 18.48
C GLU A 46 -17.67 -20.67 17.67
N ALA A 47 -17.60 -19.95 16.54
CA ALA A 47 -16.41 -19.92 15.68
C ALA A 47 -15.19 -19.37 16.43
N VAL A 48 -15.35 -18.27 17.17
CA VAL A 48 -14.26 -17.68 17.97
C VAL A 48 -13.86 -18.61 19.11
N ARG A 49 -14.83 -19.22 19.82
CA ARG A 49 -14.56 -20.18 20.92
C ARG A 49 -13.79 -21.39 20.38
N HIS A 50 -14.19 -21.92 19.22
CA HIS A 50 -13.48 -23.03 18.60
C HIS A 50 -12.06 -22.63 18.19
N ALA A 51 -11.88 -21.47 17.53
CA ALA A 51 -10.56 -20.96 17.18
C ALA A 51 -9.67 -20.77 18.43
N LYS A 52 -10.23 -20.22 19.53
CA LYS A 52 -9.53 -19.99 20.79
C LYS A 52 -9.08 -21.29 21.47
N SER A 53 -9.78 -22.40 21.26
CA SER A 53 -9.34 -23.70 21.74
C SER A 53 -8.09 -24.24 21.04
N LEU A 54 -7.72 -23.68 19.89
CA LEU A 54 -6.58 -24.07 19.05
C LEU A 54 -5.42 -23.09 19.12
N CYS A 55 -5.70 -21.79 19.23
CA CYS A 55 -4.73 -20.70 19.13
C CYS A 55 -5.06 -19.62 20.17
N ASP A 56 -4.02 -18.96 20.70
CA ASP A 56 -4.22 -17.89 21.68
C ASP A 56 -4.55 -16.54 21.04
N ASP A 57 -4.08 -16.29 19.83
CA ASP A 57 -4.31 -15.04 19.11
C ASP A 57 -5.39 -15.21 18.05
N ILE A 58 -6.57 -14.62 18.33
CA ILE A 58 -7.77 -14.75 17.49
C ILE A 58 -8.20 -13.36 17.04
N GLN A 59 -8.26 -13.17 15.73
CA GLN A 59 -8.87 -11.99 15.14
C GLN A 59 -10.28 -12.32 14.65
N PHE A 60 -11.23 -11.44 14.93
CA PHE A 60 -12.59 -11.53 14.39
C PHE A 60 -12.94 -10.30 13.58
N SER A 61 -13.53 -10.51 12.39
CA SER A 61 -14.07 -9.43 11.53
C SER A 61 -15.58 -9.61 11.37
N PRO A 62 -16.42 -8.68 11.87
CA PRO A 62 -17.81 -8.56 11.45
C PRO A 62 -17.88 -8.01 10.02
N GLU A 63 -17.89 -8.89 9.01
CA GLU A 63 -17.91 -8.45 7.61
C GLU A 63 -19.06 -7.49 7.37
N ASP A 64 -18.78 -6.41 6.62
CA ASP A 64 -19.73 -5.33 6.33
C ASP A 64 -20.14 -4.53 7.60
N ALA A 65 -19.20 -4.33 8.51
CA ALA A 65 -19.42 -3.65 9.78
C ALA A 65 -19.98 -2.23 9.61
N THR A 66 -19.54 -1.51 8.60
CA THR A 66 -19.95 -0.12 8.34
C THR A 66 -21.40 0.00 7.91
N ARG A 67 -22.03 -1.06 7.43
CA ARG A 67 -23.47 -1.12 7.10
C ARG A 67 -24.28 -1.95 8.10
N THR A 68 -23.66 -2.41 9.16
CA THR A 68 -24.33 -3.13 10.23
C THR A 68 -24.99 -2.15 11.19
N ASP A 69 -26.21 -2.49 11.67
CA ASP A 69 -26.87 -1.75 12.74
C ASP A 69 -25.96 -1.65 13.97
N ILE A 70 -25.69 -0.44 14.44
CA ILE A 70 -24.68 -0.16 15.47
C ILE A 70 -24.97 -0.93 16.78
N PRO A 71 -26.19 -0.96 17.35
CA PRO A 71 -26.52 -1.76 18.51
C PRO A 71 -26.21 -3.25 18.31
N PHE A 72 -26.55 -3.80 17.15
CA PHE A 72 -26.27 -5.20 16.85
C PHE A 72 -24.74 -5.44 16.66
N LEU A 73 -24.03 -4.53 16.02
CA LEU A 73 -22.58 -4.62 15.91
C LEU A 73 -21.90 -4.63 17.28
N CYS A 74 -22.33 -3.77 18.21
CA CYS A 74 -21.84 -3.76 19.58
C CYS A 74 -22.07 -5.11 20.27
N GLN A 75 -23.26 -5.71 20.10
CA GLN A 75 -23.58 -7.04 20.66
C GLN A 75 -22.66 -8.13 20.10
N VAL A 76 -22.43 -8.14 18.79
CA VAL A 76 -21.53 -9.11 18.14
C VAL A 76 -20.11 -8.94 18.65
N VAL A 77 -19.60 -7.70 18.69
CA VAL A 77 -18.21 -7.42 19.14
C VAL A 77 -18.04 -7.82 20.61
N GLU A 78 -18.98 -7.48 21.51
CA GLU A 78 -18.93 -7.89 22.91
C GLU A 78 -18.94 -9.41 23.04
N ALA A 79 -19.79 -10.09 22.28
CA ALA A 79 -19.91 -11.53 22.30
C ALA A 79 -18.65 -12.27 21.84
N VAL A 80 -17.97 -11.80 20.79
CA VAL A 80 -16.74 -12.44 20.32
C VAL A 80 -15.55 -12.13 21.23
N ILE A 81 -15.50 -10.96 21.87
CA ILE A 81 -14.51 -10.66 22.92
C ILE A 81 -14.69 -11.63 24.10
N ALA A 82 -15.92 -11.81 24.58
CA ALA A 82 -16.22 -12.77 25.65
C ALA A 82 -15.90 -14.22 25.24
N ALA A 83 -15.96 -14.55 23.95
CA ALA A 83 -15.59 -15.87 23.42
C ALA A 83 -14.07 -16.06 23.27
N GLY A 84 -13.25 -14.99 23.38
CA GLY A 84 -11.78 -15.06 23.39
C GLY A 84 -11.08 -14.39 22.20
N ALA A 85 -11.76 -13.53 21.43
CA ALA A 85 -11.10 -12.71 20.43
C ALA A 85 -10.08 -11.75 21.10
N THR A 86 -8.89 -11.65 20.53
CA THR A 86 -7.81 -10.74 20.98
C THR A 86 -7.71 -9.49 20.11
N THR A 87 -8.22 -9.57 18.87
CA THR A 87 -8.31 -8.46 17.92
C THR A 87 -9.71 -8.45 17.31
N VAL A 88 -10.32 -7.27 17.26
CA VAL A 88 -11.57 -7.03 16.52
C VAL A 88 -11.29 -6.09 15.38
N ASN A 89 -11.45 -6.57 14.18
CA ASN A 89 -11.20 -5.82 12.95
C ASN A 89 -12.51 -5.29 12.39
N ILE A 90 -12.56 -4.01 12.02
CA ILE A 90 -13.78 -3.31 11.60
C ILE A 90 -13.69 -3.05 10.09
N PRO A 91 -14.34 -3.88 9.24
CA PRO A 91 -14.24 -3.71 7.81
C PRO A 91 -15.25 -2.72 7.21
N ASP A 92 -14.74 -1.78 6.43
CA ASP A 92 -15.49 -1.06 5.41
C ASP A 92 -15.44 -1.87 4.11
N THR A 93 -16.24 -2.92 4.08
CA THR A 93 -16.18 -3.98 3.07
C THR A 93 -16.48 -3.51 1.66
N VAL A 94 -17.33 -2.50 1.51
CA VAL A 94 -17.71 -1.95 0.19
C VAL A 94 -17.06 -0.59 -0.09
N GLY A 95 -16.21 -0.10 0.81
CA GLY A 95 -15.42 1.11 0.60
C GLY A 95 -16.24 2.38 0.44
N TYR A 96 -17.36 2.51 1.17
CA TYR A 96 -18.30 3.62 0.98
C TYR A 96 -18.34 4.64 2.13
N SER A 97 -17.73 4.31 3.26
CA SER A 97 -17.76 5.18 4.45
C SER A 97 -16.98 6.47 4.23
N MET A 98 -17.48 7.53 4.85
CA MET A 98 -16.72 8.77 4.98
C MET A 98 -15.81 8.70 6.22
N PRO A 99 -14.67 9.43 6.26
CA PRO A 99 -13.74 9.36 7.39
C PRO A 99 -14.36 9.68 8.75
N GLU A 100 -15.27 10.67 8.80
CA GLU A 100 -15.96 11.01 10.05
C GLU A 100 -16.87 9.88 10.52
N GLU A 101 -17.59 9.23 9.60
CA GLU A 101 -18.50 8.12 9.91
C GLU A 101 -17.71 6.92 10.43
N TYR A 102 -16.62 6.57 9.74
CA TYR A 102 -15.77 5.46 10.11
C TYR A 102 -15.08 5.70 11.46
N GLY A 103 -14.54 6.91 11.67
CA GLY A 103 -13.97 7.31 12.95
C GLY A 103 -14.99 7.29 14.09
N HIS A 104 -16.20 7.77 13.83
CA HIS A 104 -17.32 7.73 14.79
C HIS A 104 -17.70 6.27 15.16
N LEU A 105 -17.76 5.38 14.18
CA LEU A 105 -18.03 3.96 14.42
C LEU A 105 -17.01 3.33 15.37
N VAL A 106 -15.72 3.53 15.12
CA VAL A 106 -14.63 3.02 15.99
C VAL A 106 -14.74 3.59 17.40
N ARG A 107 -15.01 4.88 17.53
CA ARG A 107 -15.22 5.53 18.84
C ARG A 107 -16.44 4.97 19.55
N THR A 108 -17.55 4.78 18.85
CA THR A 108 -18.78 4.22 19.42
C THR A 108 -18.57 2.81 19.98
N LEU A 109 -17.81 1.97 19.25
CA LEU A 109 -17.45 0.63 19.75
C LEU A 109 -16.60 0.73 21.02
N ARG A 110 -15.60 1.63 21.04
CA ARG A 110 -14.75 1.86 22.23
C ARG A 110 -15.53 2.30 23.47
N GLU A 111 -16.59 3.08 23.27
CA GLU A 111 -17.38 3.67 24.37
C GLU A 111 -18.45 2.73 24.87
N ASN A 112 -18.99 1.83 24.02
CA ASN A 112 -20.20 1.08 24.33
C ASN A 112 -19.99 -0.43 24.45
N VAL A 113 -18.87 -0.98 23.98
CA VAL A 113 -18.62 -2.43 24.02
C VAL A 113 -17.81 -2.79 25.27
N ARG A 114 -18.36 -3.70 26.07
CA ARG A 114 -17.69 -4.18 27.29
C ARG A 114 -16.52 -5.09 26.94
N GLY A 115 -15.38 -4.85 27.57
CA GLY A 115 -14.15 -5.63 27.35
C GLY A 115 -13.31 -5.17 26.15
N ILE A 116 -13.74 -4.13 25.45
CA ILE A 116 -13.03 -3.59 24.27
C ILE A 116 -11.64 -3.06 24.63
N GLU A 117 -11.44 -2.64 25.89
CA GLU A 117 -10.15 -2.16 26.40
C GLU A 117 -9.09 -3.27 26.50
N ASN A 118 -9.50 -4.53 26.47
CA ASN A 118 -8.61 -5.71 26.57
C ASN A 118 -8.22 -6.28 25.21
N VAL A 119 -8.71 -5.71 24.11
CA VAL A 119 -8.46 -6.21 22.75
C VAL A 119 -7.95 -5.10 21.85
N THR A 120 -7.29 -5.49 20.78
CA THR A 120 -6.87 -4.55 19.72
C THR A 120 -8.03 -4.27 18.77
N ILE A 121 -8.36 -3.01 18.54
CA ILE A 121 -9.23 -2.63 17.44
C ILE A 121 -8.38 -2.46 16.18
N SER A 122 -8.75 -3.14 15.10
CA SER A 122 -8.14 -3.08 13.79
C SER A 122 -9.06 -2.38 12.79
N THR A 123 -8.48 -1.70 11.82
CA THR A 123 -9.21 -1.14 10.68
C THR A 123 -8.92 -1.94 9.42
N HIS A 124 -9.94 -2.11 8.58
CA HIS A 124 -9.82 -2.70 7.25
C HIS A 124 -10.72 -1.93 6.30
N CYS A 125 -10.15 -1.19 5.35
CA CYS A 125 -10.91 -0.32 4.48
C CYS A 125 -10.62 -0.59 3.02
N HIS A 126 -11.69 -0.85 2.23
CA HIS A 126 -11.63 -0.89 0.78
C HIS A 126 -11.65 0.51 0.17
N ASN A 127 -11.16 0.63 -1.06
CA ASN A 127 -10.84 1.91 -1.69
C ASN A 127 -11.78 2.33 -2.81
N ASP A 128 -13.02 1.85 -2.80
CA ASP A 128 -13.98 2.07 -3.90
C ASP A 128 -14.27 3.56 -4.15
N LEU A 129 -14.32 4.36 -3.10
CA LEU A 129 -14.44 5.82 -3.20
C LEU A 129 -13.09 6.57 -3.09
N GLY A 130 -11.95 5.86 -3.03
CA GLY A 130 -10.64 6.48 -2.86
C GLY A 130 -10.35 6.96 -1.43
N LEU A 131 -11.08 6.47 -0.43
CA LEU A 131 -11.02 6.95 0.97
C LEU A 131 -10.40 5.95 1.95
N ALA A 132 -9.93 4.78 1.49
CA ALA A 132 -9.45 3.72 2.37
C ALA A 132 -8.37 4.16 3.35
N VAL A 133 -7.39 4.93 2.89
CA VAL A 133 -6.32 5.48 3.74
C VAL A 133 -6.89 6.48 4.75
N ALA A 134 -7.76 7.39 4.31
CA ALA A 134 -8.37 8.40 5.17
C ALA A 134 -9.25 7.75 6.26
N ASN A 135 -10.05 6.73 5.88
CA ASN A 135 -10.88 5.97 6.82
C ASN A 135 -10.03 5.23 7.85
N SER A 136 -8.99 4.51 7.41
CA SER A 136 -8.06 3.81 8.30
C SER A 136 -7.41 4.76 9.30
N LEU A 137 -6.94 5.91 8.85
CA LEU A 137 -6.34 6.93 9.71
C LEU A 137 -7.34 7.56 10.68
N ALA A 138 -8.60 7.77 10.24
CA ALA A 138 -9.68 8.21 11.12
C ALA A 138 -9.98 7.16 12.21
N GLY A 139 -9.95 5.87 11.87
CA GLY A 139 -10.05 4.78 12.84
C GLY A 139 -8.94 4.82 13.88
N VAL A 140 -7.68 5.03 13.46
CA VAL A 140 -6.52 5.17 14.36
C VAL A 140 -6.68 6.36 15.31
N GLN A 141 -7.13 7.51 14.82
CA GLN A 141 -7.40 8.68 15.67
C GLN A 141 -8.48 8.43 16.71
N ASN A 142 -9.43 7.53 16.42
CA ASN A 142 -10.53 7.18 17.30
C ASN A 142 -10.30 5.91 18.13
N GLY A 143 -9.10 5.32 18.08
CA GLY A 143 -8.69 4.28 19.02
C GLY A 143 -8.27 2.94 18.43
N ALA A 144 -8.32 2.76 17.12
CA ALA A 144 -7.71 1.59 16.51
C ALA A 144 -6.19 1.59 16.68
N ARG A 145 -5.60 0.42 16.87
CA ARG A 145 -4.15 0.21 17.07
C ARG A 145 -3.56 -0.81 16.10
N GLN A 146 -4.36 -1.31 15.19
CA GLN A 146 -3.93 -2.11 14.05
C GLN A 146 -4.58 -1.56 12.78
N VAL A 147 -3.87 -1.58 11.67
CA VAL A 147 -4.39 -1.25 10.33
C VAL A 147 -4.08 -2.39 9.38
N GLU A 148 -5.10 -2.96 8.79
CA GLU A 148 -4.94 -3.85 7.65
C GLU A 148 -4.82 -3.03 6.38
N CYS A 149 -3.72 -3.22 5.66
CA CYS A 149 -3.40 -2.49 4.46
C CYS A 149 -2.50 -3.33 3.55
N THR A 150 -2.34 -2.92 2.32
CA THR A 150 -1.55 -3.66 1.34
C THR A 150 -0.53 -2.77 0.65
N ILE A 151 0.59 -3.34 0.22
CA ILE A 151 1.56 -2.61 -0.62
C ILE A 151 0.87 -2.16 -1.91
N ASN A 152 1.03 -0.90 -2.28
CA ASN A 152 0.38 -0.25 -3.42
C ASN A 152 -1.16 -0.18 -3.34
N GLY A 153 -1.76 -0.56 -2.22
CA GLY A 153 -3.20 -0.65 -2.08
C GLY A 153 -3.83 -1.77 -2.92
N ILE A 154 -3.07 -2.81 -3.29
CA ILE A 154 -3.60 -3.93 -4.08
C ILE A 154 -4.73 -4.63 -3.33
N GLY A 155 -5.74 -5.13 -4.05
CA GLY A 155 -6.87 -5.86 -3.48
C GLY A 155 -8.03 -5.97 -4.44
N GLU A 156 -9.16 -6.46 -3.95
CA GLU A 156 -10.40 -6.55 -4.72
C GLU A 156 -10.89 -5.19 -5.19
N ARG A 157 -11.52 -5.15 -6.36
CA ARG A 157 -12.14 -3.97 -6.97
C ARG A 157 -11.15 -2.81 -7.10
N ALA A 158 -11.32 -1.74 -6.31
CA ALA A 158 -10.40 -0.58 -6.27
C ALA A 158 -9.24 -0.75 -5.27
N GLY A 159 -9.15 -1.90 -4.60
CA GLY A 159 -8.09 -2.24 -3.66
C GLY A 159 -8.39 -1.87 -2.21
N ASN A 160 -7.33 -1.90 -1.40
CA ASN A 160 -7.33 -1.63 0.04
C ASN A 160 -6.62 -0.31 0.37
N ALA A 161 -6.55 0.03 1.65
CA ALA A 161 -5.65 1.09 2.12
C ALA A 161 -4.20 0.76 1.75
N SER A 162 -3.46 1.76 1.27
CA SER A 162 -2.06 1.59 0.87
C SER A 162 -1.13 1.66 2.08
N LEU A 163 -0.31 0.64 2.29
CA LEU A 163 0.66 0.55 3.40
C LEU A 163 1.60 1.76 3.42
N GLU A 164 2.19 2.11 2.29
CA GLU A 164 3.12 3.21 2.13
C GLU A 164 2.49 4.56 2.50
N GLU A 165 1.21 4.76 2.17
CA GLU A 165 0.49 5.99 2.47
C GLU A 165 0.17 6.08 3.96
N ILE A 166 -0.25 4.99 4.60
CA ILE A 166 -0.45 4.92 6.06
C ILE A 166 0.86 5.17 6.80
N ALA A 167 1.92 4.42 6.47
CA ALA A 167 3.20 4.49 7.18
C ALA A 167 3.84 5.89 7.07
N MET A 168 3.84 6.46 5.87
CA MET A 168 4.45 7.77 5.65
C MET A 168 3.59 8.91 6.19
N THR A 169 2.26 8.81 6.16
CA THR A 169 1.39 9.80 6.83
C THR A 169 1.69 9.85 8.32
N MET A 170 1.83 8.71 8.99
CA MET A 170 2.17 8.68 10.41
C MET A 170 3.55 9.26 10.71
N ARG A 171 4.53 8.97 9.85
CA ARG A 171 5.90 9.50 10.01
C ARG A 171 5.96 11.02 9.79
N VAL A 172 5.35 11.50 8.71
CA VAL A 172 5.38 12.93 8.33
C VAL A 172 4.50 13.77 9.25
N ARG A 173 3.35 13.21 9.67
CA ARG A 173 2.37 13.91 10.53
C ARG A 173 2.38 13.35 11.95
N ALA A 174 3.58 13.13 12.50
CA ALA A 174 3.74 12.70 13.91
C ALA A 174 3.13 13.70 14.91
N ASP A 175 2.92 14.95 14.50
CA ASP A 175 2.17 15.96 15.25
C ASP A 175 0.69 15.58 15.45
N ARG A 176 0.11 14.83 14.54
CA ARG A 176 -1.30 14.38 14.58
C ARG A 176 -1.45 12.92 14.95
N TYR A 177 -0.44 12.10 14.65
CA TYR A 177 -0.38 10.68 14.92
C TYR A 177 0.82 10.37 15.83
N PRO A 178 0.65 10.48 17.16
CA PRO A 178 1.75 10.22 18.11
C PRO A 178 2.00 8.72 18.29
N TYR A 179 1.95 7.97 17.20
CA TYR A 179 2.16 6.55 17.15
C TYR A 179 3.37 6.22 16.28
N GLN A 180 3.97 5.07 16.53
CA GLN A 180 5.12 4.60 15.77
C GLN A 180 4.76 3.31 15.03
N THR A 181 5.41 3.10 13.90
CA THR A 181 5.37 1.85 13.15
C THR A 181 6.79 1.37 12.89
N ALA A 182 7.00 0.07 12.92
CA ALA A 182 8.29 -0.55 12.61
C ALA A 182 8.54 -0.71 11.09
N ILE A 183 7.68 -0.16 10.24
CA ILE A 183 7.89 -0.21 8.78
C ILE A 183 9.17 0.52 8.40
N ALA A 184 10.10 -0.20 7.77
CA ALA A 184 11.33 0.36 7.22
C ALA A 184 11.00 1.19 5.97
N GLY A 185 10.96 2.52 6.13
CA GLY A 185 10.59 3.44 5.05
C GLY A 185 11.43 3.23 3.80
N GLU A 186 12.73 3.03 3.98
CA GLU A 186 13.71 2.85 2.91
C GLU A 186 13.46 1.60 2.03
N GLN A 187 12.62 0.67 2.50
CA GLN A 187 12.22 -0.54 1.74
C GLN A 187 10.90 -0.36 0.98
N ILE A 188 10.17 0.72 1.20
CA ILE A 188 8.84 0.95 0.61
C ILE A 188 8.90 0.91 -0.92
N PHE A 189 9.80 1.68 -1.52
CA PHE A 189 9.90 1.75 -2.98
C PHE A 189 10.28 0.39 -3.59
N ALA A 190 11.28 -0.29 -3.01
CA ALA A 190 11.72 -1.60 -3.48
C ALA A 190 10.59 -2.64 -3.39
N SER A 191 9.85 -2.65 -2.27
CA SER A 191 8.70 -3.54 -2.08
C SER A 191 7.58 -3.25 -3.08
N SER A 192 7.31 -1.97 -3.35
CA SER A 192 6.32 -1.54 -4.34
C SER A 192 6.66 -2.02 -5.75
N GLN A 193 7.93 -1.89 -6.16
CA GLN A 193 8.40 -2.35 -7.47
C GLN A 193 8.35 -3.87 -7.57
N MET A 194 8.80 -4.58 -6.54
CA MET A 194 8.75 -6.04 -6.49
C MET A 194 7.33 -6.57 -6.63
N LEU A 195 6.36 -5.97 -5.93
CA LEU A 195 4.96 -6.37 -6.04
C LEU A 195 4.42 -6.15 -7.46
N ALA A 196 4.72 -4.99 -8.06
CA ALA A 196 4.31 -4.70 -9.44
C ALA A 196 4.91 -5.70 -10.45
N GLU A 197 6.16 -6.12 -10.24
CA GLU A 197 6.86 -7.09 -11.08
C GLU A 197 6.25 -8.50 -10.94
N ILE A 198 5.98 -8.94 -9.71
CA ILE A 198 5.41 -10.28 -9.44
C ILE A 198 3.96 -10.39 -9.93
N THR A 199 3.15 -9.36 -9.72
CA THR A 199 1.72 -9.39 -10.05
C THR A 199 1.39 -8.95 -11.46
N GLY A 200 2.33 -8.27 -12.15
CA GLY A 200 2.08 -7.63 -13.45
C GLY A 200 1.16 -6.39 -13.35
N VAL A 201 0.80 -5.94 -12.15
CA VAL A 201 -0.02 -4.74 -11.93
C VAL A 201 0.89 -3.52 -11.79
N PRO A 202 0.97 -2.63 -12.79
CA PRO A 202 1.88 -1.50 -12.76
C PRO A 202 1.45 -0.44 -11.75
N VAL A 203 2.43 0.20 -11.11
CA VAL A 203 2.19 1.35 -10.24
C VAL A 203 1.80 2.56 -11.11
N GLN A 204 0.71 3.23 -10.76
CA GLN A 204 0.30 4.46 -11.44
C GLN A 204 1.41 5.52 -11.34
N PRO A 205 1.71 6.26 -12.42
CA PRO A 205 2.77 7.26 -12.41
C PRO A 205 2.65 8.34 -11.33
N ASN A 206 1.43 8.70 -10.98
CA ASN A 206 1.08 9.71 -9.96
C ASN A 206 0.68 9.09 -8.62
N LYS A 207 0.91 7.79 -8.41
CA LYS A 207 0.68 7.17 -7.10
C LYS A 207 1.48 7.90 -6.03
N ALA A 208 0.85 8.21 -4.92
CA ALA A 208 1.54 8.82 -3.80
C ALA A 208 2.73 7.94 -3.36
N ILE A 209 3.84 8.57 -3.00
CA ILE A 209 5.06 7.96 -2.42
C ILE A 209 5.83 7.08 -3.40
N THR A 210 5.19 6.10 -4.06
CA THR A 210 5.87 5.07 -4.88
C THR A 210 5.75 5.32 -6.39
N GLY A 211 4.89 6.22 -6.82
CA GLY A 211 4.75 6.56 -8.24
C GLY A 211 5.99 7.26 -8.78
N ARG A 212 6.31 7.03 -10.05
CA ARG A 212 7.49 7.63 -10.70
C ARG A 212 7.48 9.16 -10.73
N ASN A 213 6.33 9.79 -10.51
CA ASN A 213 6.18 11.25 -10.47
C ASN A 213 6.16 11.80 -9.04
N ALA A 214 6.18 10.95 -8.00
CA ALA A 214 6.02 11.36 -6.62
C ALA A 214 7.07 12.39 -6.16
N PHE A 215 8.28 12.32 -6.72
CA PHE A 215 9.39 13.24 -6.45
C PHE A 215 9.89 13.93 -7.72
N ALA A 216 8.97 14.19 -8.67
CA ALA A 216 9.31 14.82 -9.94
C ALA A 216 8.76 16.25 -9.98
N HIS A 217 9.64 17.23 -10.22
CA HIS A 217 9.29 18.64 -10.37
C HIS A 217 9.62 19.10 -11.79
N GLU A 218 8.62 19.57 -12.54
CA GLU A 218 8.76 20.04 -13.92
C GLU A 218 8.67 21.57 -14.02
N ALA A 219 7.80 22.20 -13.23
CA ALA A 219 7.61 23.64 -13.30
C ALA A 219 8.84 24.41 -12.79
N GLY A 220 9.33 25.38 -13.58
CA GLY A 220 10.56 26.12 -13.28
C GLY A 220 10.54 26.82 -11.91
N ILE A 221 9.38 27.35 -11.49
CA ILE A 221 9.24 27.99 -10.18
C ILE A 221 9.37 26.97 -9.03
N HIS A 222 8.86 25.74 -9.21
CA HIS A 222 9.00 24.66 -8.23
C HIS A 222 10.45 24.18 -8.18
N GLN A 223 11.07 24.01 -9.35
CA GLN A 223 12.49 23.62 -9.47
C GLN A 223 13.41 24.63 -8.78
N ASP A 224 13.18 25.94 -8.99
CA ASP A 224 13.95 27.00 -8.33
C ASP A 224 13.75 26.98 -6.81
N GLY A 225 12.53 26.77 -6.33
CA GLY A 225 12.24 26.59 -4.91
C GLY A 225 12.99 25.40 -4.32
N MET A 226 12.90 24.23 -4.96
CA MET A 226 13.60 23.00 -4.56
C MET A 226 15.11 23.16 -4.46
N LEU A 227 15.72 23.87 -5.44
CA LEU A 227 17.15 24.11 -5.48
C LEU A 227 17.62 25.03 -4.34
N LYS A 228 16.77 25.97 -3.91
CA LYS A 228 17.03 26.87 -2.78
C LYS A 228 16.83 26.15 -1.45
N ASN A 229 15.73 25.42 -1.30
CA ASN A 229 15.44 24.62 -0.12
C ASN A 229 14.39 23.53 -0.47
N PRO A 230 14.74 22.23 -0.40
CA PRO A 230 13.82 21.16 -0.69
C PRO A 230 12.50 21.21 0.10
N LEU A 231 12.52 21.71 1.34
CA LEU A 231 11.34 21.86 2.19
C LEU A 231 10.25 22.80 1.61
N THR A 232 10.56 23.55 0.54
CA THR A 232 9.55 24.40 -0.12
C THR A 232 8.46 23.57 -0.81
N TYR A 233 8.78 22.33 -1.25
CA TYR A 233 7.86 21.46 -2.00
C TYR A 233 7.92 19.99 -1.59
N GLU A 234 8.84 19.58 -0.73
CA GLU A 234 8.95 18.20 -0.24
C GLU A 234 8.59 18.11 1.24
N ILE A 235 7.63 17.26 1.55
CA ILE A 235 7.24 16.92 2.94
C ILE A 235 8.00 15.69 3.45
N MET A 236 8.70 14.99 2.57
CA MET A 236 9.56 13.83 2.83
C MET A 236 10.64 13.77 1.76
N THR A 237 11.79 13.22 2.08
CA THR A 237 12.86 13.03 1.09
C THR A 237 12.66 11.73 0.29
N PRO A 238 13.12 11.68 -0.98
CA PRO A 238 13.12 10.44 -1.76
C PRO A 238 13.78 9.27 -1.03
N GLN A 239 14.92 9.52 -0.39
CA GLN A 239 15.70 8.52 0.35
C GLN A 239 14.91 7.93 1.51
N SER A 240 14.05 8.72 2.16
CA SER A 240 13.23 8.25 3.29
C SER A 240 12.24 7.14 2.92
N VAL A 241 12.02 6.94 1.62
CA VAL A 241 11.15 5.89 1.07
C VAL A 241 11.88 4.94 0.11
N GLY A 242 13.22 5.05 0.03
CA GLY A 242 14.06 4.18 -0.79
C GLY A 242 14.17 4.57 -2.26
N VAL A 243 13.72 5.76 -2.64
CA VAL A 243 13.97 6.32 -3.96
C VAL A 243 15.34 6.99 -3.97
N PRO A 244 16.27 6.63 -4.88
CA PRO A 244 17.66 7.10 -4.83
C PRO A 244 17.80 8.64 -4.86
N ASP A 245 17.03 9.31 -5.74
CA ASP A 245 17.11 10.76 -5.91
C ASP A 245 15.80 11.38 -6.37
N SER A 246 15.58 12.65 -6.03
CA SER A 246 14.55 13.46 -6.67
C SER A 246 14.93 13.75 -8.13
N ARG A 247 13.99 13.51 -9.04
CA ARG A 247 14.25 13.70 -10.48
C ARG A 247 13.78 15.09 -10.91
N LEU A 248 14.74 15.94 -11.25
CA LEU A 248 14.44 17.11 -12.08
C LEU A 248 14.02 16.60 -13.47
N VAL A 249 12.73 16.59 -13.72
CA VAL A 249 12.19 16.22 -15.02
C VAL A 249 12.19 17.48 -15.89
N LEU A 250 12.99 17.45 -16.96
CA LEU A 250 13.01 18.55 -17.92
C LEU A 250 11.84 18.39 -18.91
N GLY A 251 11.07 19.48 -19.05
CA GLY A 251 9.91 19.55 -19.92
C GLY A 251 9.59 21.00 -20.30
N LYS A 252 8.43 21.21 -20.92
CA LYS A 252 7.99 22.52 -21.45
C LYS A 252 8.07 23.67 -20.44
N HIS A 253 7.86 23.38 -19.16
CA HIS A 253 7.80 24.39 -18.10
C HIS A 253 9.11 24.55 -17.32
N SER A 254 10.16 23.82 -17.71
CA SER A 254 11.47 23.93 -17.05
C SER A 254 12.19 25.22 -17.41
N GLY A 255 12.71 25.89 -16.37
CA GLY A 255 13.48 27.13 -16.51
C GLY A 255 14.95 26.92 -16.91
N ARG A 256 15.64 28.03 -17.26
CA ARG A 256 17.08 28.01 -17.57
C ARG A 256 17.95 27.43 -16.47
N HIS A 257 17.62 27.71 -15.21
CA HIS A 257 18.37 27.22 -14.06
C HIS A 257 18.37 25.67 -13.98
N ALA A 258 17.20 25.05 -14.14
CA ALA A 258 17.09 23.59 -14.16
C ALA A 258 17.83 22.97 -15.36
N LEU A 259 17.76 23.59 -16.53
CA LEU A 259 18.51 23.17 -17.70
C LEU A 259 20.02 23.25 -17.46
N ALA A 260 20.51 24.40 -16.93
CA ALA A 260 21.92 24.60 -16.62
C ALA A 260 22.46 23.56 -15.67
N LEU A 261 21.72 23.30 -14.55
CA LEU A 261 22.08 22.29 -13.57
C LEU A 261 22.15 20.89 -14.19
N ARG A 262 21.18 20.53 -15.04
CA ARG A 262 21.21 19.22 -15.70
C ARG A 262 22.36 19.08 -16.68
N CYS A 263 22.67 20.14 -17.42
CA CYS A 263 23.87 20.17 -18.31
C CYS A 263 25.15 20.01 -17.47
N GLU A 264 25.26 20.67 -16.32
CA GLU A 264 26.42 20.55 -15.43
C GLU A 264 26.55 19.12 -14.85
N GLN A 265 25.44 18.48 -14.47
CA GLN A 265 25.41 17.06 -14.07
C GLN A 265 25.86 16.11 -15.19
N LEU A 266 25.63 16.48 -16.45
CA LEU A 266 26.09 15.75 -17.63
C LEU A 266 27.55 16.11 -18.03
N GLY A 267 28.23 16.92 -17.22
CA GLY A 267 29.62 17.31 -17.46
C GLY A 267 29.81 18.55 -18.37
N HIS A 268 28.73 19.28 -18.64
CA HIS A 268 28.79 20.47 -19.54
C HIS A 268 28.43 21.74 -18.78
N LYS A 269 29.37 22.65 -18.70
CA LYS A 269 29.20 23.99 -18.13
C LYS A 269 29.20 25.05 -19.21
N PHE A 270 28.20 25.92 -19.19
CA PHE A 270 28.00 26.93 -20.23
C PHE A 270 28.00 28.34 -19.65
N GLU A 271 28.54 29.28 -20.43
CA GLU A 271 28.36 30.71 -20.18
C GLU A 271 26.91 31.12 -20.52
N ARG A 272 26.49 32.26 -19.94
CA ARG A 272 25.09 32.71 -20.04
C ARG A 272 24.56 32.79 -21.49
N ARG A 273 25.40 33.25 -22.44
CA ARG A 273 25.01 33.37 -23.86
C ARG A 273 24.80 31.99 -24.50
N GLU A 274 25.67 31.05 -24.24
CA GLU A 274 25.61 29.69 -24.75
C GLU A 274 24.38 28.97 -24.18
N LEU A 275 24.13 29.11 -22.85
CA LEU A 275 22.96 28.57 -22.19
C LEU A 275 21.66 29.12 -22.77
N ASP A 276 21.60 30.43 -23.10
CA ASP A 276 20.41 31.05 -23.71
C ASP A 276 20.14 30.49 -25.11
N GLU A 277 21.16 30.10 -25.86
CA GLU A 277 21.00 29.45 -27.16
C GLU A 277 20.49 28.01 -27.01
N ILE A 278 21.11 27.23 -26.12
CA ILE A 278 20.68 25.88 -25.81
C ILE A 278 19.25 25.91 -25.28
N TYR A 279 18.89 26.87 -24.42
CA TYR A 279 17.55 27.01 -23.86
C TYR A 279 16.49 27.27 -24.93
N ARG A 280 16.78 28.11 -25.93
CA ARG A 280 15.86 28.34 -27.08
C ARG A 280 15.60 27.05 -27.85
N LYS A 281 16.64 26.27 -28.16
CA LYS A 281 16.52 24.96 -28.82
C LYS A 281 15.77 23.94 -27.91
N PHE A 282 16.04 23.96 -26.59
CA PHE A 282 15.37 23.12 -25.62
C PHE A 282 13.85 23.38 -25.55
N VAL A 283 13.40 24.63 -25.55
CA VAL A 283 11.98 25.00 -25.56
C VAL A 283 11.27 24.43 -26.79
N ILE A 284 11.89 24.59 -27.98
CA ILE A 284 11.35 24.06 -29.24
C ILE A 284 11.23 22.52 -29.18
N LEU A 285 12.21 21.86 -28.61
CA LEU A 285 12.20 20.42 -28.45
C LEU A 285 11.11 19.99 -27.44
N ALA A 286 11.03 20.67 -26.30
CA ALA A 286 10.07 20.38 -25.22
C ALA A 286 8.59 20.63 -25.62
N ASP A 287 8.35 21.48 -26.61
CA ASP A 287 7.04 21.64 -27.23
C ASP A 287 6.63 20.43 -28.11
N ARG A 288 7.63 19.69 -28.63
CA ARG A 288 7.39 18.53 -29.50
C ARG A 288 7.40 17.21 -28.76
N ILE A 289 8.11 17.10 -27.64
CA ILE A 289 8.22 15.87 -26.83
C ILE A 289 7.85 16.15 -25.38
N LYS A 290 6.99 15.31 -24.82
CA LYS A 290 6.45 15.49 -23.47
C LYS A 290 7.50 15.38 -22.35
N ARG A 291 8.60 14.67 -22.56
CA ARG A 291 9.72 14.49 -21.62
C ARG A 291 11.04 14.58 -22.36
N VAL A 292 11.88 15.52 -21.94
CA VAL A 292 13.24 15.64 -22.44
C VAL A 292 14.16 14.74 -21.64
N GLN A 293 14.75 13.74 -22.30
CA GLN A 293 15.72 12.81 -21.71
C GLN A 293 17.15 13.35 -21.88
N ASP A 294 18.09 12.79 -21.12
CA ASP A 294 19.50 13.18 -21.22
C ASP A 294 20.09 13.00 -22.63
N SER A 295 19.70 11.95 -23.33
CA SER A 295 20.09 11.74 -24.74
C SER A 295 19.67 12.89 -25.67
N HIS A 296 18.47 13.46 -25.39
CA HIS A 296 18.01 14.64 -26.14
C HIS A 296 18.84 15.89 -25.80
N LEU A 297 19.23 16.07 -24.53
CA LEU A 297 20.07 17.18 -24.10
C LEU A 297 21.47 17.08 -24.70
N ILE A 298 22.06 15.90 -24.67
CA ILE A 298 23.39 15.64 -25.27
C ILE A 298 23.34 15.97 -26.77
N GLY A 299 22.28 15.54 -27.47
CA GLY A 299 22.09 15.91 -28.89
C GLY A 299 21.94 17.41 -29.10
N LEU A 300 21.20 18.11 -28.20
CA LEU A 300 21.10 19.58 -28.27
C LEU A 300 22.44 20.29 -28.06
N ILE A 301 23.21 19.81 -27.06
CA ILE A 301 24.55 20.36 -26.76
C ILE A 301 25.47 20.16 -27.97
N GLN A 302 25.51 18.97 -28.54
CA GLN A 302 26.31 18.65 -29.71
C GLN A 302 25.91 19.49 -30.95
N SER A 303 24.59 19.71 -31.15
CA SER A 303 24.09 20.56 -32.23
C SER A 303 24.41 22.03 -32.01
N ALA A 304 24.51 22.49 -30.77
CA ALA A 304 24.90 23.87 -30.47
C ALA A 304 26.40 24.11 -30.66
N THR A 305 27.24 23.09 -30.36
CA THR A 305 28.71 23.19 -30.53
C THR A 305 29.18 22.93 -31.95
N ASN A 306 28.47 22.09 -32.74
CA ASN A 306 28.92 21.64 -34.06
C ASN A 306 28.12 22.24 -35.24
N GLY A 307 27.14 23.14 -34.98
CA GLY A 307 26.31 23.74 -36.04
C GLY A 307 25.36 22.75 -36.74
N ALA A 308 25.09 21.59 -36.15
CA ALA A 308 24.24 20.54 -36.75
C ALA A 308 22.73 20.87 -36.67
N ASP A 309 21.95 20.39 -37.65
CA ASP A 309 20.52 20.67 -37.78
C ASP A 309 19.72 19.92 -36.69
N MET A 310 18.66 20.57 -36.19
CA MET A 310 17.72 20.05 -35.21
C MET A 310 16.96 18.79 -35.67
N SER A 311 16.91 18.48 -36.95
CA SER A 311 16.25 17.28 -37.50
C SER A 311 16.84 15.97 -36.97
N ASP A 312 18.15 15.93 -36.71
CA ASP A 312 18.85 14.74 -36.23
C ASP A 312 18.58 14.45 -34.74
N VAL A 313 18.31 15.49 -33.94
CA VAL A 313 17.98 15.34 -32.49
C VAL A 313 16.60 14.74 -32.30
N VAL A 314 15.67 14.99 -33.22
CA VAL A 314 14.29 14.43 -33.16
C VAL A 314 14.27 13.01 -33.74
N ALA A 315 15.16 12.64 -34.62
CA ALA A 315 15.26 11.32 -35.26
C ALA A 315 15.78 10.21 -34.29
N ALA A 316 16.48 10.57 -33.23
CA ALA A 316 16.92 9.63 -32.18
C ALA A 316 15.74 8.85 -31.48
N ARG A 317 14.52 9.09 -31.93
CA ARG A 317 13.28 8.43 -31.47
C ARG A 317 13.16 6.94 -31.86
N LYS A 318 14.08 6.38 -32.66
CA LYS A 318 13.98 4.98 -33.16
C LYS A 318 14.90 3.99 -32.50
N ILE A 319 15.67 4.36 -31.49
CA ILE A 319 16.41 3.39 -30.69
C ILE A 319 15.48 3.01 -29.53
N GLY A 320 14.93 1.79 -29.60
CA GLY A 320 14.07 1.20 -28.58
C GLY A 320 14.75 1.20 -27.19
N PRO A 321 14.02 0.85 -26.14
CA PRO A 321 14.54 0.88 -24.79
C PRO A 321 15.82 0.04 -24.73
N GLN A 322 16.96 0.70 -24.57
CA GLN A 322 18.18 -0.02 -24.22
C GLN A 322 17.88 -0.70 -22.87
N SER A 323 18.08 -2.00 -22.87
CA SER A 323 17.90 -2.87 -21.73
C SER A 323 18.41 -2.18 -20.47
N THR A 324 17.51 -1.89 -19.54
CA THR A 324 17.88 -1.77 -18.15
C THR A 324 18.63 -3.05 -17.83
N THR A 325 19.91 -2.93 -17.54
CA THR A 325 20.71 -4.04 -17.02
C THR A 325 19.98 -4.55 -15.81
N ALA A 326 19.26 -5.65 -15.96
CA ALA A 326 18.64 -6.35 -14.85
C ALA A 326 19.77 -6.70 -13.90
N MET A 327 19.75 -6.13 -12.71
CA MET A 327 20.59 -6.61 -11.62
C MET A 327 20.21 -8.07 -11.40
N ARG A 328 21.04 -8.98 -11.89
CA ARG A 328 20.96 -10.40 -11.55
C ARG A 328 21.31 -10.51 -10.08
N PHE A 329 20.29 -10.70 -9.25
CA PHE A 329 20.50 -11.21 -7.92
C PHE A 329 21.11 -12.60 -8.02
N PRO A 330 22.17 -12.92 -7.25
CA PRO A 330 22.72 -14.28 -7.23
C PRO A 330 21.62 -15.23 -6.74
N ARG A 331 21.28 -16.21 -7.56
CA ARG A 331 20.47 -17.36 -7.13
C ARG A 331 21.22 -18.11 -6.05
N THR A 332 20.96 -17.83 -4.79
CA THR A 332 21.35 -18.69 -3.71
C THR A 332 20.52 -19.97 -3.76
N ALA A 333 21.21 -21.06 -3.81
CA ALA A 333 20.84 -22.45 -3.79
C ALA A 333 19.48 -22.76 -3.11
N ALA A 334 18.47 -23.04 -3.94
CA ALA A 334 17.30 -23.83 -3.58
C ALA A 334 17.05 -24.81 -4.75
N ALA A 335 18.03 -25.65 -5.02
CA ALA A 335 17.96 -26.73 -5.98
C ALA A 335 18.49 -28.00 -5.32
N ALA A 336 17.75 -28.51 -4.34
CA ALA A 336 17.91 -29.87 -3.83
C ALA A 336 16.66 -30.24 -2.98
N THR A 337 15.49 -30.39 -3.60
CA THR A 337 14.37 -31.22 -3.10
C THR A 337 13.22 -31.25 -4.13
N ALA A 338 13.53 -31.58 -5.38
CA ALA A 338 12.52 -31.88 -6.39
C ALA A 338 12.87 -33.21 -7.07
N ALA A 339 13.06 -34.26 -6.26
CA ALA A 339 13.21 -35.63 -6.78
C ALA A 339 12.76 -36.62 -5.69
N ALA A 340 11.51 -36.55 -5.29
CA ALA A 340 10.83 -37.62 -4.55
C ALA A 340 9.34 -37.25 -4.41
N HIS A 341 8.55 -37.34 -5.46
CA HIS A 341 7.08 -37.52 -5.43
C HIS A 341 6.52 -37.60 -6.88
N GLU A 342 7.08 -38.54 -7.63
CA GLU A 342 6.39 -39.11 -8.79
C GLU A 342 6.13 -40.58 -8.45
N SER A 343 5.07 -40.86 -7.70
CA SER A 343 4.42 -42.17 -7.63
C SER A 343 3.21 -42.08 -6.71
N ALA A 344 2.09 -41.68 -7.22
CA ALA A 344 0.73 -42.05 -6.78
C ALA A 344 -0.31 -41.24 -7.59
N ALA A 345 -0.37 -41.51 -8.87
CA ALA A 345 -1.57 -41.21 -9.66
C ALA A 345 -2.16 -42.53 -10.10
N ASN A 346 -3.27 -42.93 -9.47
CA ASN A 346 -4.36 -43.63 -10.17
C ASN A 346 -5.50 -43.96 -9.20
N HIS A 347 -6.69 -43.69 -9.72
CA HIS A 347 -8.02 -44.03 -9.22
C HIS A 347 -8.68 -43.06 -8.23
N ILE A 348 -9.57 -42.22 -8.75
CA ILE A 348 -11.04 -42.35 -8.65
C ILE A 348 -11.66 -41.21 -9.45
N ALA A 349 -12.54 -41.58 -10.37
CA ALA A 349 -13.34 -40.71 -11.24
C ALA A 349 -14.61 -40.17 -10.54
N PRO A 350 -15.43 -39.32 -11.20
CA PRO A 350 -15.90 -38.06 -10.61
C PRO A 350 -17.33 -38.15 -10.05
N ASN A 351 -17.63 -37.28 -9.10
CA ASN A 351 -19.01 -36.90 -8.87
C ASN A 351 -19.17 -35.40 -8.66
N SER A 352 -20.10 -34.90 -9.35
CA SER A 352 -20.60 -33.58 -9.70
C SER A 352 -20.84 -32.58 -8.54
N SER A 353 -20.71 -31.30 -8.92
CA SER A 353 -21.38 -30.11 -8.42
C SER A 353 -20.95 -29.60 -7.04
N LEU A 354 -20.03 -28.62 -7.04
CA LEU A 354 -20.03 -27.54 -6.06
C LEU A 354 -19.42 -26.28 -6.68
N THR A 355 -20.14 -25.22 -6.54
CA THR A 355 -19.97 -23.87 -7.00
C THR A 355 -18.60 -23.29 -6.68
N SER A 356 -17.99 -22.66 -7.67
CA SER A 356 -16.74 -21.92 -7.61
C SER A 356 -16.82 -20.70 -6.67
N GLY A 357 -16.27 -20.82 -5.50
CA GLY A 357 -15.85 -19.67 -4.69
C GLY A 357 -14.40 -19.36 -5.05
N GLN A 358 -14.15 -18.29 -5.79
CA GLN A 358 -12.80 -17.78 -6.02
C GLN A 358 -12.27 -17.20 -4.71
N ASN A 359 -11.41 -17.94 -4.02
CA ASN A 359 -10.60 -17.41 -2.93
C ASN A 359 -9.36 -16.76 -3.53
N SER A 360 -9.43 -15.44 -3.77
CA SER A 360 -8.24 -14.65 -4.01
C SER A 360 -7.49 -14.47 -2.69
N GLY A 361 -6.37 -15.16 -2.54
CA GLY A 361 -5.48 -15.00 -1.39
C GLY A 361 -4.97 -13.57 -1.30
N GLN A 362 -5.56 -12.77 -0.42
CA GLN A 362 -5.08 -11.42 -0.12
C GLN A 362 -3.97 -11.51 0.92
N SER A 363 -2.76 -11.10 0.56
CA SER A 363 -1.70 -10.88 1.55
C SER A 363 -1.93 -9.52 2.22
N THR A 364 -2.66 -9.53 3.33
CA THR A 364 -2.92 -8.33 4.13
C THR A 364 -1.86 -8.23 5.22
N VAL A 365 -1.18 -7.08 5.32
CA VAL A 365 -0.21 -6.80 6.38
C VAL A 365 -0.88 -5.95 7.45
N ALA A 366 -0.93 -6.45 8.67
CA ALA A 366 -1.43 -5.71 9.82
C ALA A 366 -0.28 -4.95 10.49
N ILE A 367 -0.47 -3.66 10.76
CA ILE A 367 0.51 -2.81 11.44
C ILE A 367 0.01 -2.51 12.86
N PRO A 368 0.61 -3.06 13.92
CA PRO A 368 0.30 -2.68 15.28
C PRO A 368 1.03 -1.38 15.69
N PHE A 369 0.37 -0.55 16.51
CA PHE A 369 0.90 0.71 16.99
C PHE A 369 0.98 0.71 18.52
N PRO A 370 2.16 0.87 19.13
CA PRO A 370 2.25 1.13 20.57
C PRO A 370 1.79 2.56 20.90
N ASP A 371 1.01 2.70 21.96
CA ASP A 371 0.67 4.01 22.52
C ASP A 371 1.88 4.54 23.30
N ARG A 372 2.31 5.78 23.05
CA ARG A 372 3.46 6.40 23.74
C ARG A 372 3.26 6.60 25.26
N ARG A 373 2.09 6.24 25.78
CA ARG A 373 1.74 6.49 27.20
C ARG A 373 1.99 5.32 28.13
N SER A 374 2.49 4.20 27.64
CA SER A 374 2.85 3.05 28.50
C SER A 374 4.31 2.67 28.29
N ASP A 375 5.11 2.79 29.36
CA ASP A 375 6.51 2.35 29.43
C ASP A 375 6.65 0.82 29.48
N HIS A 376 5.87 0.09 28.68
CA HIS A 376 6.02 -1.36 28.51
C HIS A 376 6.33 -1.69 27.06
N GLU A 377 7.55 -2.20 26.85
CA GLU A 377 8.06 -2.74 25.59
C GLU A 377 7.29 -4.03 25.23
N ASP A 378 6.19 -3.89 24.48
CA ASP A 378 5.56 -5.03 23.81
C ASP A 378 5.45 -4.71 22.30
N TYR A 379 6.48 -5.14 21.57
CA TYR A 379 6.48 -5.12 20.10
C TYR A 379 5.66 -6.30 19.59
N LEU A 380 4.43 -6.08 19.16
CA LEU A 380 3.64 -7.06 18.45
C LEU A 380 3.90 -6.93 16.94
N TRP A 381 4.49 -7.95 16.34
CA TRP A 381 4.66 -8.08 14.89
C TRP A 381 3.50 -8.90 14.34
N GLY A 382 2.69 -8.33 13.44
CA GLY A 382 1.74 -9.08 12.64
C GLY A 382 2.34 -9.38 11.25
N VAL A 383 2.27 -10.62 10.81
CA VAL A 383 2.54 -11.08 9.43
C VAL A 383 1.21 -11.28 8.73
#